data_f672082ab5cb02651862ee7b869a74ad
#
_entry.id   f672082ab5cb02651862ee7b869a74ad
#
_cell.length_a   1.000
_cell.length_b   1.000
_cell.length_c   1.000
_cell.angle_alpha   90.00
_cell.angle_beta   90.00
_cell.angle_gamma   90.00
#
_symmetry.space_group_name_H-M   'P 1'
#
loop_
_entity.id
_entity.type
_entity.pdbx_description
1 polymer ?
#
loop_
_entity_poly.entity_id
_entity_poly.type
_entity_poly.pdbx_seq_one_letter_code
_entity_poly.pdbx_strand_id
1 'polypeptide(L)' 'MTVQISQRGEQYLKTAKTLLRAAQTMTDPAIAGQLKALADEYQQRAEKASHVDAAKALARSAANAETEWA' A
#
# COMPACT_ATOMS: atom_id res chain seq x y z
N MET A 1 -8.96 15.81 -5.62
CA MET A 1 -8.17 15.63 -4.42
C MET A 1 -7.33 14.37 -4.52
N THR A 2 -6.03 14.54 -4.47
CA THR A 2 -5.12 13.42 -4.65
C THR A 2 -4.93 12.66 -3.34
N VAL A 3 -5.23 11.38 -3.36
CA VAL A 3 -4.92 10.51 -2.23
C VAL A 3 -3.41 10.30 -2.23
N GLN A 4 -2.75 10.81 -1.20
CA GLN A 4 -1.33 10.60 -1.07
C GLN A 4 -1.07 9.20 -0.51
N ILE A 5 -0.47 8.35 -1.34
CA ILE A 5 -0.06 7.03 -0.93
C ILE A 5 1.36 7.15 -0.37
N SER A 6 1.62 6.53 0.79
CA SER A 6 2.96 6.53 1.38
C SER A 6 3.96 5.82 0.49
N GLN A 7 5.26 6.06 0.70
CA GLN A 7 6.30 5.38 -0.07
C GLN A 7 6.22 3.86 0.08
N ARG A 8 5.92 3.38 1.28
CA ARG A 8 5.72 1.94 1.50
C ARG A 8 4.52 1.43 0.71
N GLY A 9 3.43 2.20 0.73
CA GLY A 9 2.23 1.86 -0.03
C GLY A 9 2.52 1.80 -1.52
N GLU A 10 3.29 2.75 -2.05
CA GLU A 10 3.69 2.75 -3.46
C GLU A 10 4.50 1.51 -3.82
N GLN A 11 5.44 1.11 -2.97
CA GLN A 11 6.24 -0.08 -3.22
C GLN A 11 5.37 -1.33 -3.27
N TYR A 12 4.43 -1.46 -2.35
CA TYR A 12 3.49 -2.58 -2.36
C TYR A 12 2.61 -2.57 -3.61
N LEU A 13 2.16 -1.39 -4.05
CA LEU A 13 1.36 -1.28 -5.26
C LEU A 13 2.14 -1.65 -6.51
N LYS A 14 3.40 -1.25 -6.59
CA LYS A 14 4.27 -1.64 -7.71
C LYS A 14 4.44 -3.15 -7.77
N THR A 15 4.67 -3.77 -6.62
CA THR A 15 4.78 -5.23 -6.53
C THR A 15 3.47 -5.90 -6.96
N ALA A 16 2.33 -5.38 -6.49
CA ALA A 16 1.03 -5.91 -6.87
C ALA A 16 0.80 -5.83 -8.38
N LYS A 17 1.16 -4.72 -9.00
CA LYS A 17 1.04 -4.55 -10.46
C LYS A 17 1.93 -5.53 -11.21
N THR A 18 3.15 -5.75 -10.73
CA THR A 18 4.08 -6.72 -11.32
C THR A 18 3.49 -8.13 -11.23
N LEU A 19 2.92 -8.49 -10.10
CA LEU A 19 2.29 -9.79 -9.90
C LEU A 19 1.08 -9.98 -10.81
N LEU A 20 0.24 -8.95 -10.96
CA LEU A 20 -0.91 -9.02 -11.86
C LEU A 20 -0.47 -9.20 -13.32
N ARG A 21 0.58 -8.49 -13.73
CA ARG A 21 1.12 -8.62 -15.09
C ARG A 21 1.67 -10.03 -15.31
N ALA A 22 2.39 -10.57 -14.33
CA ALA A 22 2.89 -11.94 -14.39
C ALA A 22 1.74 -12.94 -14.47
N ALA A 23 0.66 -12.72 -13.72
CA ALA A 23 -0.52 -13.58 -13.76
C ALA A 23 -1.17 -13.59 -15.15
N GLN A 24 -1.21 -12.44 -15.82
CA GLN A 24 -1.80 -12.32 -17.16
C GLN A 24 -0.99 -13.09 -18.23
N THR A 25 0.32 -13.14 -18.06
CA THR A 25 1.20 -13.85 -19.01
C THR A 25 1.39 -15.31 -18.68
N MET A 26 0.93 -15.76 -17.52
CA MET A 26 1.09 -17.14 -17.08
C MET A 26 0.10 -18.05 -17.78
N THR A 27 0.59 -19.17 -18.33
CA THR A 27 -0.26 -20.14 -19.01
C THR A 27 -0.89 -21.14 -18.05
N ASP A 28 -0.32 -21.32 -16.86
CA ASP A 28 -0.85 -22.23 -15.85
C ASP A 28 -1.90 -21.50 -15.00
N PRO A 29 -3.19 -21.91 -15.06
CA PRO A 29 -4.25 -21.22 -14.32
C PRO A 29 -4.09 -21.32 -12.79
N ALA A 30 -3.50 -22.38 -12.29
CA ALA A 30 -3.27 -22.51 -10.84
C ALA A 30 -2.25 -21.50 -10.36
N ILE A 31 -1.15 -21.33 -11.09
CA ILE A 31 -0.12 -20.35 -10.75
C ILE A 31 -0.64 -18.94 -10.96
N ALA A 32 -1.39 -18.70 -12.04
CA ALA A 32 -2.00 -17.39 -12.28
C ALA A 32 -2.94 -17.01 -11.14
N GLY A 33 -3.72 -17.94 -10.63
CA GLY A 33 -4.60 -17.72 -9.48
C GLY A 33 -3.83 -17.37 -8.21
N GLN A 34 -2.72 -18.04 -7.96
CA GLN A 34 -1.85 -17.74 -6.81
C GLN A 34 -1.23 -16.35 -6.93
N LEU A 35 -0.81 -15.97 -8.12
CA LEU A 35 -0.24 -14.64 -8.36
C LEU A 35 -1.28 -13.55 -8.16
N LYS A 36 -2.51 -13.77 -8.61
CA LYS A 36 -3.62 -12.85 -8.39
C LYS A 36 -3.92 -12.67 -6.90
N ALA A 37 -3.98 -13.77 -6.16
CA ALA A 37 -4.23 -13.74 -4.73
C ALA A 37 -3.12 -12.97 -4.00
N LEU A 38 -1.88 -13.18 -4.40
CA LEU A 38 -0.74 -12.49 -3.83
C LEU A 38 -0.78 -10.99 -4.13
N ALA A 39 -1.15 -10.63 -5.36
CA ALA A 39 -1.31 -9.23 -5.76
C ALA A 39 -2.37 -8.54 -4.91
N ASP A 40 -3.47 -9.23 -4.64
CA ASP A 40 -4.55 -8.73 -3.81
C ASP A 40 -4.06 -8.47 -2.37
N GLU A 41 -3.28 -9.39 -1.82
CA GLU A 41 -2.66 -9.22 -0.51
C GLU A 41 -1.76 -7.98 -0.46
N TYR A 42 -0.94 -7.78 -1.48
CA TYR A 42 -0.07 -6.61 -1.54
C TYR A 42 -0.86 -5.31 -1.67
N GLN A 43 -1.97 -5.33 -2.41
CA GLN A 43 -2.86 -4.16 -2.48
C GLN A 43 -3.43 -3.83 -1.11
N GLN A 44 -3.87 -4.83 -0.36
CA GLN A 44 -4.37 -4.63 1.01
C GLN A 44 -3.28 -4.09 1.93
N ARG A 45 -2.06 -4.61 1.81
CA ARG A 45 -0.92 -4.11 2.57
C ARG A 45 -0.59 -2.67 2.22
N ALA A 46 -0.70 -2.30 0.95
CA ALA A 46 -0.49 -0.93 0.50
C ALA A 46 -1.47 0.03 1.14
N GLU A 47 -2.74 -0.33 1.16
CA GLU A 47 -3.79 0.47 1.81
C GLU A 47 -3.54 0.60 3.30
N LYS A 48 -3.23 -0.51 3.97
CA LYS A 48 -2.94 -0.51 5.40
C LYS A 48 -1.72 0.33 5.74
N ALA A 49 -0.63 0.18 4.98
CA ALA A 49 0.59 0.93 5.20
C ALA A 49 0.35 2.43 5.04
N SER A 50 -0.37 2.82 3.99
CA SER A 50 -0.71 4.22 3.74
C SER A 50 -1.57 4.79 4.85
N HIS A 51 -2.54 4.02 5.34
CA HIS A 51 -3.42 4.43 6.41
C HIS A 51 -2.67 4.62 7.73
N VAL A 52 -1.80 3.68 8.07
CA VAL A 52 -0.98 3.75 9.29
C VAL A 52 -0.01 4.93 9.21
N ASP A 53 0.62 5.14 8.07
CA ASP A 53 1.56 6.25 7.89
C ASP A 53 0.84 7.60 7.97
N ALA A 54 -0.38 7.70 7.44
CA ALA A 54 -1.19 8.90 7.56
C ALA A 54 -1.58 9.17 9.01
N ALA A 55 -1.96 8.12 9.76
CA ALA A 55 -2.30 8.25 11.18
C ALA A 55 -1.10 8.73 11.99
N LYS A 56 0.09 8.20 11.71
CA LYS A 56 1.33 8.62 12.37
C LYS A 56 1.65 10.08 12.08
N ALA A 57 1.46 10.52 10.84
CA ALA A 57 1.69 11.91 10.46
C ALA A 57 0.73 12.85 11.19
N LEU A 58 -0.53 12.47 11.30
CA LEU A 58 -1.53 13.26 12.05
C LEU A 58 -1.18 13.34 13.53
N ALA A 59 -0.77 12.23 14.13
CA ALA A 59 -0.38 12.20 15.54
C ALA A 59 0.83 13.10 15.79
N ARG A 60 1.80 13.09 14.86
CA ARG A 60 2.97 13.95 14.96
C ARG A 60 2.61 15.42 14.86
N SER A 61 1.71 15.77 13.93
CA SER A 61 1.23 17.14 13.78
C SER A 61 0.49 17.64 15.01
N ALA A 62 -0.35 16.79 15.61
CA ALA A 62 -1.05 17.13 16.83
C ALA A 62 -0.09 17.36 18.00
N ALA A 63 0.93 16.51 18.13
CA ALA A 63 1.95 16.67 19.16
C ALA A 63 2.73 17.97 18.98
N ASN A 64 3.08 18.33 17.76
CA ASN A 64 3.78 19.57 17.46
C ASN A 64 2.92 20.80 17.77
N ALA A 65 1.63 20.74 17.46
CA ALA A 65 0.70 21.82 17.76
C ALA A 65 0.61 22.06 19.26
N GLU A 66 0.53 21.01 20.07
CA GLU A 66 0.52 21.11 21.52
C GLU A 66 1.81 21.75 22.05
N THR A 67 2.94 21.40 21.47
CA THR A 67 4.23 21.93 21.87
C THR A 67 4.33 23.44 21.59
N GLU A 68 3.73 23.89 20.49
CA GLU A 68 3.72 25.31 20.15
C GLU A 68 2.89 26.15 21.12
N TRP A 69 1.86 25.59 21.71
CA TRP A 69 1.01 26.30 22.66
C TRP A 69 1.64 26.40 24.05
N ALA A 70 2.59 25.57 24.33
CA ALA A 70 3.32 25.61 25.59
C ALA A 70 4.43 26.65 25.55
#